data_9fc27ac06f641a58d8944b4210037f75
#
_entry.id   9fc27ac06f641a58d8944b4210037f75
#
_cell.length_a   1.000
_cell.length_b   1.000
_cell.length_c   1.000
_cell.angle_alpha   90.00
_cell.angle_beta   90.00
_cell.angle_gamma   90.00
#
_symmetry.space_group_name_H-M   'P 1'
#
loop_
_entity.id
_entity.type
_entity.pdbx_description
1 polymer ?
#
loop_
_entity_poly.entity_id
_entity_poly.type
_entity_poly.pdbx_seq_one_letter_code
_entity_poly.pdbx_strand_id
1 'polypeptide(L)'
;NRRIVRQTEVIHLGGIMERISKENYYLDIAETVSERSTCLRRRFGAIIVKNDVIISTGYNGAPRGRKNCNELGVCYRDKLNIPRGERYELCRSVHAETNAIIAAPRDLMLDATLYMCCTNPKNGEIMGGTCSCMMCKRQVINAGISKVVVRETKDTYTVYSVNDWIENDD
;
A
#
# COMPACT_ATOMS: atom_id res chain seq x y z
N ASN A 1 -0.42 17.26 -6.18
CA ASN A 1 0.71 17.11 -7.11
C ASN A 1 1.26 15.69 -7.02
N ARG A 2 1.12 14.93 -8.12
CA ARG A 2 1.74 13.61 -8.24
C ARG A 2 3.18 13.79 -8.71
N ARG A 3 4.14 13.40 -7.92
CA ARG A 3 5.54 13.39 -8.32
C ARG A 3 5.97 11.94 -8.54
N ILE A 4 6.21 11.57 -9.80
CA ILE A 4 6.84 10.29 -10.14
C ILE A 4 8.34 10.47 -9.94
N VAL A 5 8.92 9.68 -9.06
CA VAL A 5 10.36 9.68 -8.81
C VAL A 5 10.95 8.45 -9.50
N ARG A 6 11.89 8.67 -10.41
CA ARG A 6 12.71 7.60 -10.99
C ARG A 6 14.02 7.53 -10.21
N GLN A 7 14.48 6.30 -9.97
CA GLN A 7 15.85 6.12 -9.49
C GLN A 7 16.79 6.66 -10.58
N THR A 8 17.62 7.64 -10.23
CA THR A 8 18.66 8.14 -11.14
C THR A 8 19.62 7.00 -11.43
N GLU A 9 19.88 6.72 -12.71
CA GLU A 9 20.95 5.81 -13.11
C GLU A 9 22.26 6.34 -12.53
N VAL A 10 22.82 5.60 -11.58
CA VAL A 10 24.14 5.94 -11.05
C VAL A 10 25.18 5.37 -11.99
N ILE A 11 25.96 6.27 -12.56
CA ILE A 11 27.10 5.93 -13.43
C ILE A 11 28.12 5.18 -12.57
N HIS A 12 28.42 3.94 -12.92
CA HIS A 12 29.47 3.14 -12.31
C HIS A 12 30.85 3.79 -12.50
N LEU A 13 31.31 4.45 -11.47
CA LEU A 13 32.72 4.85 -11.34
C LEU A 13 33.31 4.11 -10.16
N GLY A 14 33.93 2.94 -10.47
CA GLY A 14 34.91 2.30 -9.59
C GLY A 14 34.37 1.73 -8.25
N GLY A 15 34.04 0.45 -8.20
CA GLY A 15 34.20 -0.39 -7.00
C GLY A 15 33.37 -0.12 -5.75
N ILE A 16 32.43 0.84 -5.73
CA ILE A 16 31.55 1.10 -4.58
C ILE A 16 30.27 0.29 -4.79
N MET A 17 29.98 -0.62 -3.84
CA MET A 17 28.76 -1.38 -3.84
C MET A 17 27.58 -0.42 -3.61
N GLU A 18 26.73 -0.25 -4.63
CA GLU A 18 25.59 0.66 -4.58
C GLU A 18 24.51 0.13 -3.63
N ARG A 19 24.10 0.96 -2.68
CA ARG A 19 23.07 0.62 -1.71
C ARG A 19 21.70 0.97 -2.30
N ILE A 20 20.74 0.05 -2.20
CA ILE A 20 19.34 0.30 -2.57
C ILE A 20 18.80 1.56 -1.85
N SER A 21 17.98 2.37 -2.53
CA SER A 21 17.33 3.53 -1.91
C SER A 21 16.39 3.09 -0.78
N LYS A 22 16.19 3.95 0.22
CA LYS A 22 15.30 3.66 1.34
C LYS A 22 13.86 3.40 0.88
N GLU A 23 13.38 4.20 -0.08
CA GLU A 23 12.05 4.05 -0.64
C GLU A 23 11.87 2.67 -1.29
N ASN A 24 12.79 2.27 -2.14
CA ASN A 24 12.73 0.95 -2.78
C ASN A 24 12.91 -0.18 -1.77
N TYR A 25 13.77 -0.02 -0.75
CA TYR A 25 13.90 -0.98 0.34
C TYR A 25 12.57 -1.20 1.08
N TYR A 26 11.89 -0.13 1.48
CA TYR A 26 10.60 -0.24 2.15
C TYR A 26 9.50 -0.75 1.22
N LEU A 27 9.54 -0.39 -0.06
CA LEU A 27 8.61 -0.91 -1.06
C LEU A 27 8.83 -2.40 -1.35
N ASP A 28 10.07 -2.90 -1.32
CA ASP A 28 10.36 -4.34 -1.40
C ASP A 28 9.75 -5.10 -0.21
N ILE A 29 9.80 -4.53 0.99
CA ILE A 29 9.16 -5.12 2.17
C ILE A 29 7.63 -5.10 2.02
N ALA A 30 7.04 -3.98 1.54
CA ALA A 30 5.61 -3.91 1.28
C ALA A 30 5.15 -4.92 0.21
N GLU A 31 5.98 -5.18 -0.81
CA GLU A 31 5.75 -6.22 -1.82
C GLU A 31 5.70 -7.60 -1.17
N THR A 32 6.69 -7.94 -0.34
CA THR A 32 6.71 -9.21 0.41
C THR A 32 5.48 -9.34 1.32
N VAL A 33 5.09 -8.27 2.01
CA VAL A 33 3.86 -8.25 2.83
C VAL A 33 2.63 -8.56 1.98
N SER A 34 2.56 -8.07 0.74
CA SER A 34 1.44 -8.32 -0.18
C SER A 34 1.23 -9.80 -0.51
N GLU A 35 2.27 -10.62 -0.44
CA GLU A 35 2.20 -12.06 -0.73
C GLU A 35 1.27 -12.82 0.21
N ARG A 36 1.06 -12.29 1.43
CA ARG A 36 0.11 -12.86 2.39
C ARG A 36 -1.35 -12.50 2.12
N SER A 37 -1.63 -11.60 1.19
CA SER A 37 -2.99 -11.23 0.82
C SER A 37 -3.79 -12.42 0.27
N THR A 38 -5.04 -12.49 0.65
CA THR A 38 -6.00 -13.52 0.25
C THR A 38 -6.99 -13.03 -0.82
N CYS A 39 -6.78 -11.82 -1.35
CA CYS A 39 -7.65 -11.22 -2.35
C CYS A 39 -7.45 -11.89 -3.73
N LEU A 40 -8.54 -12.21 -4.40
CA LEU A 40 -8.53 -12.81 -5.74
C LEU A 40 -8.27 -11.81 -6.88
N ARG A 41 -8.41 -10.50 -6.59
CA ARG A 41 -8.30 -9.45 -7.62
C ARG A 41 -6.97 -8.70 -7.57
N ARG A 42 -6.53 -8.32 -6.38
CA ARG A 42 -5.33 -7.52 -6.15
C ARG A 42 -4.77 -7.78 -4.76
N ARG A 43 -3.49 -8.06 -4.68
CA ARG A 43 -2.79 -8.22 -3.40
C ARG A 43 -2.13 -6.90 -3.05
N PHE A 44 -2.52 -6.33 -1.92
CA PHE A 44 -1.91 -5.13 -1.38
C PHE A 44 -1.11 -5.46 -0.13
N GLY A 45 0.08 -4.88 -0.05
CA GLY A 45 0.90 -4.84 1.15
C GLY A 45 1.18 -3.39 1.52
N ALA A 46 1.12 -3.08 2.79
CA ALA A 46 1.40 -1.76 3.34
C ALA A 46 2.30 -1.88 4.56
N ILE A 47 3.23 -0.95 4.72
CA ILE A 47 4.03 -0.79 5.94
C ILE A 47 4.02 0.67 6.37
N ILE A 48 4.01 0.91 7.67
CA ILE A 48 4.14 2.24 8.26
C ILE A 48 5.56 2.36 8.83
N VAL A 49 6.25 3.43 8.43
CA VAL A 49 7.64 3.71 8.83
C VAL A 49 7.71 5.08 9.50
N LYS A 50 8.34 5.13 10.66
CA LYS A 50 8.61 6.35 11.42
C LYS A 50 10.07 6.38 11.83
N ASN A 51 10.77 7.49 11.53
CA ASN A 51 12.17 7.66 11.89
C ASN A 51 13.05 6.45 11.48
N ASP A 52 12.88 5.97 10.24
CA ASP A 52 13.60 4.83 9.69
C ASP A 52 13.35 3.49 10.40
N VAL A 53 12.24 3.38 11.14
CA VAL A 53 11.81 2.16 11.85
C VAL A 53 10.45 1.73 11.33
N ILE A 54 10.30 0.44 10.98
CA ILE A 54 9.00 -0.13 10.62
C ILE A 54 8.16 -0.26 11.89
N ILE A 55 7.02 0.42 11.92
CA ILE A 55 6.10 0.43 13.05
C ILE A 55 5.09 -0.70 12.94
N SER A 56 4.56 -0.93 11.75
CA SER A 56 3.56 -1.96 11.49
C SER A 56 3.54 -2.38 10.03
N THR A 57 2.89 -3.52 9.78
CA THR A 57 2.60 -4.04 8.45
C THR A 57 1.13 -4.37 8.33
N GLY A 58 0.61 -4.37 7.10
CA GLY A 58 -0.75 -4.81 6.80
C GLY A 58 -0.86 -5.34 5.38
N TYR A 59 -1.67 -6.36 5.19
CA TYR A 59 -2.08 -6.85 3.87
C TYR A 59 -3.59 -6.97 3.83
N ASN A 60 -4.17 -6.94 2.64
CA ASN A 60 -5.61 -7.04 2.51
C ASN A 60 -6.10 -8.50 2.63
N GLY A 61 -7.13 -8.71 3.41
CA GLY A 61 -7.74 -10.01 3.68
C GLY A 61 -9.03 -9.89 4.49
N ALA A 62 -9.78 -10.97 4.58
CA ALA A 62 -11.00 -11.00 5.39
C ALA A 62 -10.68 -10.67 6.86
N PRO A 63 -11.66 -10.15 7.61
CA PRO A 63 -11.51 -9.98 9.06
C PRO A 63 -11.07 -11.29 9.72
N ARG A 64 -10.27 -11.17 10.76
CA ARG A 64 -9.74 -12.35 11.49
C ARG A 64 -10.87 -13.26 11.94
N GLY A 65 -10.70 -14.57 11.71
CA GLY A 65 -11.68 -15.59 12.03
C GLY A 65 -12.78 -15.78 10.97
N ARG A 66 -12.82 -14.93 9.91
CA ARG A 66 -13.75 -15.13 8.80
C ARG A 66 -13.04 -15.78 7.61
N LYS A 67 -13.80 -16.55 6.80
CA LYS A 67 -13.29 -17.14 5.56
C LYS A 67 -12.79 -16.07 4.61
N ASN A 68 -11.64 -16.31 4.04
CA ASN A 68 -10.99 -15.45 3.04
C ASN A 68 -11.61 -15.60 1.65
N CYS A 69 -11.39 -14.61 0.78
CA CYS A 69 -11.91 -14.66 -0.59
C CYS A 69 -11.35 -15.84 -1.38
N ASN A 70 -10.08 -16.19 -1.19
CA ASN A 70 -9.45 -17.36 -1.85
C ASN A 70 -10.03 -18.69 -1.36
N GLU A 71 -10.49 -18.79 -0.11
CA GLU A 71 -11.17 -19.98 0.42
C GLU A 71 -12.61 -20.08 -0.13
N LEU A 72 -13.26 -18.95 -0.36
CA LEU A 72 -14.60 -18.89 -0.95
C LEU A 72 -14.58 -19.08 -2.47
N GLY A 73 -13.42 -18.89 -3.12
CA GLY A 73 -13.25 -18.98 -4.56
C GLY A 73 -13.96 -17.87 -5.36
N VAL A 74 -14.54 -16.87 -4.71
CA VAL A 74 -15.30 -15.80 -5.36
C VAL A 74 -15.12 -14.46 -4.64
N CYS A 75 -14.98 -13.39 -5.43
CA CYS A 75 -15.03 -12.03 -4.92
C CYS A 75 -16.49 -11.56 -4.81
N TYR A 76 -16.92 -11.12 -3.63
CA TYR A 76 -18.29 -10.67 -3.40
C TYR A 76 -18.67 -9.47 -4.27
N ARG A 77 -17.74 -8.54 -4.50
CA ARG A 77 -17.97 -7.39 -5.39
C ARG A 77 -18.13 -7.81 -6.86
N ASP A 78 -17.38 -8.83 -7.32
CA ASP A 78 -17.55 -9.38 -8.67
C ASP A 78 -18.90 -10.08 -8.80
N LYS A 79 -19.32 -10.81 -7.77
CA LYS A 79 -20.66 -11.45 -7.73
C LYS A 79 -21.79 -10.43 -7.87
N LEU A 80 -21.61 -9.22 -7.35
CA LEU A 80 -22.58 -8.13 -7.44
C LEU A 80 -22.37 -7.23 -8.67
N ASN A 81 -21.44 -7.56 -9.58
CA ASN A 81 -21.08 -6.76 -10.76
C ASN A 81 -20.70 -5.31 -10.42
N ILE A 82 -20.04 -5.07 -9.29
CA ILE A 82 -19.64 -3.75 -8.85
C ILE A 82 -18.39 -3.29 -9.61
N PRO A 83 -18.42 -2.14 -10.31
CA PRO A 83 -17.27 -1.62 -11.02
C PRO A 83 -16.07 -1.35 -10.12
N ARG A 84 -14.87 -1.27 -10.75
CA ARG A 84 -13.66 -0.87 -10.05
C ARG A 84 -13.78 0.56 -9.53
N GLY A 85 -13.34 0.79 -8.29
CA GLY A 85 -13.37 2.12 -7.67
C GLY A 85 -14.62 2.41 -6.86
N GLU A 86 -15.65 1.58 -6.97
CA GLU A 86 -16.95 1.80 -6.34
C GLU A 86 -17.25 0.81 -5.23
N ARG A 87 -18.09 1.22 -4.28
CA ARG A 87 -18.72 0.39 -3.24
C ARG A 87 -17.72 -0.50 -2.49
N TYR A 88 -16.59 0.05 -2.06
CA TYR A 88 -15.59 -0.70 -1.31
C TYR A 88 -16.07 -1.12 0.08
N GLU A 89 -17.10 -0.49 0.62
CA GLU A 89 -17.77 -0.92 1.86
C GLU A 89 -18.39 -2.32 1.74
N LEU A 90 -18.65 -2.79 0.53
CA LEU A 90 -19.12 -4.15 0.26
C LEU A 90 -17.97 -5.15 0.02
N CYS A 91 -16.72 -4.68 0.06
CA CYS A 91 -15.58 -5.56 -0.01
C CYS A 91 -15.48 -6.40 1.27
N ARG A 92 -15.30 -7.72 1.11
CA ARG A 92 -15.09 -8.62 2.26
C ARG A 92 -13.77 -8.35 2.98
N SER A 93 -12.77 -7.86 2.26
CA SER A 93 -11.44 -7.64 2.81
C SER A 93 -11.34 -6.34 3.62
N VAL A 94 -10.66 -6.41 4.74
CA VAL A 94 -10.04 -5.23 5.35
C VAL A 94 -8.84 -4.86 4.49
N HIS A 95 -8.69 -3.60 4.14
CA HIS A 95 -7.64 -3.13 3.25
C HIS A 95 -6.26 -3.12 3.95
N ALA A 96 -5.19 -3.16 3.17
CA ALA A 96 -3.83 -3.25 3.68
C ALA A 96 -3.48 -2.04 4.58
N GLU A 97 -3.85 -0.84 4.14
CA GLU A 97 -3.65 0.40 4.88
C GLU A 97 -4.35 0.37 6.24
N THR A 98 -5.62 -0.05 6.24
CA THR A 98 -6.42 -0.20 7.46
C THR A 98 -5.79 -1.19 8.42
N ASN A 99 -5.33 -2.35 7.94
CA ASN A 99 -4.66 -3.35 8.77
C ASN A 99 -3.34 -2.83 9.36
N ALA A 100 -2.55 -2.08 8.59
CA ALA A 100 -1.33 -1.46 9.08
C ALA A 100 -1.63 -0.40 10.17
N ILE A 101 -2.67 0.42 9.98
CA ILE A 101 -3.11 1.43 10.95
C ILE A 101 -3.63 0.79 12.23
N ILE A 102 -4.44 -0.26 12.14
CA ILE A 102 -4.97 -0.98 13.32
C ILE A 102 -3.83 -1.60 14.15
N ALA A 103 -2.76 -2.03 13.49
CA ALA A 103 -1.63 -2.69 14.15
C ALA A 103 -0.61 -1.71 14.76
N ALA A 104 -0.74 -0.39 14.54
CA ALA A 104 0.22 0.62 14.98
C ALA A 104 -0.31 1.47 16.14
N PRO A 105 0.53 1.84 17.12
CA PRO A 105 0.19 2.89 18.08
C PRO A 105 0.02 4.23 17.39
N ARG A 106 -1.01 4.99 17.78
CA ARG A 106 -1.33 6.25 17.10
C ARG A 106 -0.22 7.30 17.20
N ASP A 107 0.41 7.43 18.32
CA ASP A 107 1.52 8.36 18.55
C ASP A 107 2.73 8.10 17.64
N LEU A 108 2.97 6.85 17.28
CA LEU A 108 4.02 6.47 16.34
C LEU A 108 3.63 6.70 14.86
N MET A 109 2.35 6.83 14.56
CA MET A 109 1.87 7.13 13.21
C MET A 109 1.92 8.62 12.86
N LEU A 110 1.96 9.50 13.85
CA LEU A 110 2.02 10.94 13.61
C LEU A 110 3.26 11.29 12.80
N ASP A 111 3.05 11.93 11.63
CA ASP A 111 4.10 12.30 10.67
C ASP A 111 4.91 11.11 10.12
N ALA A 112 4.36 9.90 10.17
CA ALA A 112 4.95 8.71 9.57
C ALA A 112 4.73 8.67 8.04
N THR A 113 5.40 7.73 7.39
CA THR A 113 5.22 7.41 5.97
C THR A 113 4.62 6.03 5.82
N LEU A 114 3.58 5.91 4.99
CA LEU A 114 3.00 4.63 4.58
C LEU A 114 3.55 4.26 3.21
N TYR A 115 4.18 3.09 3.12
CA TYR A 115 4.65 2.50 1.85
C TYR A 115 3.69 1.42 1.42
N MET A 116 3.31 1.41 0.15
CA MET A 116 2.31 0.50 -0.38
C MET A 116 2.73 -0.12 -1.71
N CYS A 117 2.51 -1.42 -1.86
CA CYS A 117 2.70 -2.16 -3.09
C CYS A 117 1.44 -2.96 -3.43
N CYS A 118 1.11 -3.00 -4.73
CA CYS A 118 0.05 -3.84 -5.26
C CYS A 118 0.63 -4.86 -6.23
N THR A 119 0.24 -6.12 -6.08
CA THR A 119 0.65 -7.20 -6.98
C THR A 119 -0.55 -7.96 -7.54
N ASN A 120 -0.35 -8.55 -8.71
CA ASN A 120 -1.34 -9.39 -9.37
C ASN A 120 -1.36 -10.78 -8.69
N PRO A 121 -2.49 -11.26 -8.19
CA PRO A 121 -2.57 -12.57 -7.53
C PRO A 121 -2.26 -13.76 -8.45
N LYS A 122 -2.34 -13.60 -9.78
CA LYS A 122 -2.13 -14.66 -10.75
C LYS A 122 -0.66 -14.91 -11.08
N ASN A 123 0.14 -13.86 -11.16
CA ASN A 123 1.54 -13.94 -11.60
C ASN A 123 2.54 -13.24 -10.67
N GLY A 124 2.08 -12.53 -9.63
CA GLY A 124 2.93 -11.80 -8.69
C GLY A 124 3.51 -10.49 -9.23
N GLU A 125 3.17 -10.09 -10.46
CA GLU A 125 3.69 -8.85 -11.06
C GLU A 125 3.18 -7.61 -10.35
N ILE A 126 4.02 -6.58 -10.26
CA ILE A 126 3.66 -5.29 -9.69
C ILE A 126 2.59 -4.62 -10.56
N MET A 127 1.55 -4.12 -9.92
CA MET A 127 0.45 -3.39 -10.54
C MET A 127 0.53 -1.92 -10.13
N GLY A 128 1.14 -1.10 -10.99
CA GLY A 128 1.21 0.34 -10.80
C GLY A 128 -0.12 1.08 -11.01
N GLY A 129 -0.11 2.40 -10.88
CA GLY A 129 -1.30 3.25 -11.04
C GLY A 129 -2.36 3.01 -9.96
N THR A 130 -1.97 2.50 -8.80
CA THR A 130 -2.85 2.29 -7.65
C THR A 130 -2.66 3.39 -6.62
N CYS A 131 -3.68 3.64 -5.83
CA CYS A 131 -3.63 4.55 -4.69
C CYS A 131 -4.64 4.08 -3.66
N SER A 132 -4.56 4.61 -2.45
CA SER A 132 -5.55 4.39 -1.40
C SER A 132 -6.95 4.80 -1.87
N CYS A 133 -7.94 3.95 -1.61
CA CYS A 133 -9.33 4.29 -1.88
C CYS A 133 -9.82 5.39 -0.92
N MET A 134 -10.97 5.99 -1.22
CA MET A 134 -11.54 7.08 -0.42
C MET A 134 -11.75 6.71 1.06
N MET A 135 -12.11 5.46 1.35
CA MET A 135 -12.23 4.97 2.72
C MET A 135 -10.89 4.96 3.46
N CYS A 136 -9.84 4.43 2.79
CA CYS A 136 -8.50 4.37 3.37
C CYS A 136 -7.85 5.75 3.50
N LYS A 137 -8.07 6.66 2.55
CA LYS A 137 -7.56 8.04 2.64
C LYS A 137 -8.01 8.74 3.92
N ARG A 138 -9.30 8.64 4.28
CA ARG A 138 -9.83 9.21 5.52
C ARG A 138 -9.15 8.62 6.77
N GLN A 139 -8.85 7.33 6.75
CA GLN A 139 -8.15 6.67 7.86
C GLN A 139 -6.69 7.10 7.95
N VAL A 140 -6.00 7.21 6.80
CA VAL A 140 -4.61 7.68 6.73
C VAL A 140 -4.48 9.11 7.25
N ILE A 141 -5.41 10.00 6.88
CA ILE A 141 -5.48 11.37 7.39
C ILE A 141 -5.65 11.36 8.92
N ASN A 142 -6.63 10.62 9.44
CA ASN A 142 -6.90 10.59 10.88
C ASN A 142 -5.82 9.88 11.68
N ALA A 143 -5.07 8.97 11.08
CA ALA A 143 -3.89 8.35 11.70
C ALA A 143 -2.73 9.34 11.88
N GLY A 144 -2.73 10.48 11.17
CA GLY A 144 -1.67 11.47 11.21
C GLY A 144 -0.46 11.14 10.33
N ILE A 145 -0.60 10.21 9.41
CA ILE A 145 0.43 9.87 8.42
C ILE A 145 0.59 11.05 7.47
N SER A 146 1.84 11.46 7.17
CA SER A 146 2.12 12.64 6.36
C SER A 146 2.36 12.33 4.88
N LYS A 147 2.82 11.13 4.56
CA LYS A 147 3.15 10.72 3.20
C LYS A 147 2.68 9.31 2.91
N VAL A 148 2.28 9.08 1.65
CA VAL A 148 2.02 7.75 1.12
C VAL A 148 2.90 7.55 -0.11
N VAL A 149 3.69 6.48 -0.11
CA VAL A 149 4.60 6.11 -1.21
C VAL A 149 4.07 4.83 -1.83
N VAL A 150 3.76 4.87 -3.11
CA VAL A 150 3.14 3.74 -3.84
C VAL A 150 4.07 3.26 -4.94
N ARG A 151 4.35 1.97 -4.97
CA ARG A 151 5.17 1.36 -6.02
C ARG A 151 4.45 1.38 -7.36
N GLU A 152 5.11 1.88 -8.40
CA GLU A 152 4.61 1.88 -9.77
C GLU A 152 5.23 0.74 -10.59
N THR A 153 6.54 0.59 -10.50
CA THR A 153 7.33 -0.51 -11.08
C THR A 153 8.36 -0.97 -10.05
N LYS A 154 9.23 -1.89 -10.41
CA LYS A 154 10.31 -2.33 -9.49
C LYS A 154 11.20 -1.17 -9.05
N ASP A 155 11.41 -0.19 -9.91
CA ASP A 155 12.37 0.90 -9.69
C ASP A 155 11.73 2.29 -9.58
N THR A 156 10.42 2.40 -9.76
CA THR A 156 9.70 3.67 -9.74
C THR A 156 8.55 3.67 -8.75
N TYR A 157 8.27 4.84 -8.18
CA TYR A 157 7.18 5.02 -7.22
C TYR A 157 6.58 6.42 -7.32
N THR A 158 5.35 6.57 -6.82
CA THR A 158 4.68 7.86 -6.67
C THR A 158 4.62 8.24 -5.20
N VAL A 159 4.93 9.50 -4.90
CA VAL A 159 4.79 10.06 -3.54
C VAL A 159 3.55 10.95 -3.49
N TYR A 160 2.69 10.69 -2.53
CA TYR A 160 1.50 11.50 -2.23
C TYR A 160 1.73 12.23 -0.90
N SER A 161 1.52 13.55 -0.89
CA SER A 161 1.40 14.31 0.34
C SER A 161 -0.02 14.12 0.90
N VAL A 162 -0.13 13.69 2.14
CA VAL A 162 -1.45 13.55 2.78
C VAL A 162 -2.09 14.94 3.01
N ASN A 163 -1.29 15.99 3.15
CA ASN A 163 -1.79 17.36 3.24
C ASN A 163 -2.58 17.76 1.98
N ASP A 164 -2.13 17.30 0.78
CA ASP A 164 -2.87 17.56 -0.47
C ASP A 164 -4.28 16.94 -0.43
N TRP A 165 -4.45 15.83 0.30
CA TRP A 165 -5.78 15.20 0.47
C TRP A 165 -6.67 15.96 1.47
N ILE A 166 -6.05 16.70 2.40
CA ILE A 166 -6.77 17.53 3.39
C ILE A 166 -7.23 18.84 2.73
N GLU A 167 -6.35 19.45 1.92
CA GLU A 167 -6.63 20.75 1.29
C GLU A 167 -7.56 20.63 0.07
N ASN A 168 -7.52 19.51 -0.64
CA ASN A 168 -8.37 19.25 -1.81
C ASN A 168 -9.47 18.26 -1.42
N ASP A 169 -10.46 18.77 -0.72
CA ASP A 169 -11.60 18.02 -0.15
C ASP A 169 -12.72 17.78 -1.19
N ASP A 170 -12.37 17.36 -2.40
CA ASP A 170 -13.31 17.03 -3.47
C ASP A 170 -13.67 15.55 -3.51
#